data_b3b6bd9b487960f5e2109c3710c2cbfe
#
_entry.id   b3b6bd9b487960f5e2109c3710c2cbfe
#
_cell.length_a   1.000
_cell.length_b   1.000
_cell.length_c   1.000
_cell.angle_alpha   90.00
_cell.angle_beta   90.00
_cell.angle_gamma   90.00
#
_symmetry.space_group_name_H-M   'P 1'
#
loop_
_entity.id
_entity.type
_entity.pdbx_description
1 polymer ?
#
loop_
_entity_poly.entity_id
_entity_poly.type
_entity_poly.pdbx_seq_one_letter_code
_entity_poly.pdbx_strand_id
1 'polypeptide(L)'
;MIKRLLISCGIAFAALAAKATPDDSIKVVKGQVSDYYITVTEDRIVEGRVLYSNRQPLEGATVMFFASPMHCTTATDGSFAIRGAKNDVHLYVYYPGKRIINRMLELDENHIDVIMEDEIHKATAVRRPAQATRWYDPQAPVSRTFCNPMNISYNFEPYNNNVRSNGSFRSSADPMAVEYKGEYFLFSTNQGGFHYSKNLVDWDFIPASFQRKPTDDDQCAPAAYVSGDTLFYTGSTYEGLAVWYSTHPKSGRFKRAIEKNVLPSWDPCLFLDDDGRLYLYYGSSNEYPLKAVELDRNDFFPISKIHDVVMLRPEEHGWERFGMNNDDEVTLRPFTEGAYMTKHEGKYYFQYGAPGTEFKVYADGVYVSDSPLGPFVYQKHNPMCYKPGGYVQGAGHGGTFRDVKGNYWHVATCMLSLKYKFERRIGLYPAAFDRDGVMYSSTAFGDYPNWAEPLDIKNPADRFTGWMLLSYGKPVEVSSTDSIYGASNLTDESMRTYWAAQSGAPGEWAKIDLGDMKTVRAIQLNFYEHDAIQYN
;
A
#
# COMPACT_ATOMS: atom_id res chain seq x y z
N MET A 1 -9.51 -11.00 29.46
CA MET A 1 -9.55 -9.74 28.69
C MET A 1 -8.67 -9.97 27.48
N ILE A 2 -9.26 -10.28 26.37
CA ILE A 2 -8.57 -10.76 25.16
C ILE A 2 -8.04 -9.54 24.42
N LYS A 3 -6.71 -9.38 24.37
CA LYS A 3 -6.08 -8.40 23.52
C LYS A 3 -6.05 -8.99 22.10
N ARG A 4 -6.87 -8.44 21.24
CA ARG A 4 -6.89 -8.82 19.82
C ARG A 4 -5.69 -8.24 19.10
N LEU A 5 -5.07 -9.07 18.31
CA LEU A 5 -3.94 -8.73 17.48
C LEU A 5 -4.44 -8.36 16.10
N LEU A 6 -3.98 -7.25 15.58
CA LEU A 6 -4.41 -6.64 14.35
C LEU A 6 -3.29 -6.65 13.34
N ILE A 7 -3.53 -7.25 12.19
CA ILE A 7 -2.60 -7.21 11.08
C ILE A 7 -3.35 -6.94 9.79
N SER A 8 -3.65 -5.73 9.57
CA SER A 8 -3.76 -5.11 8.26
C SER A 8 -3.78 -3.61 8.47
N CYS A 9 -3.35 -2.86 7.55
CA CYS A 9 -3.24 -1.39 7.65
C CYS A 9 -2.22 -0.86 8.67
N GLY A 10 -1.20 -1.63 9.05
CA GLY A 10 -0.15 -1.10 9.92
C GLY A 10 -0.61 -0.82 11.34
N ILE A 11 -1.68 -1.46 11.82
CA ILE A 11 -2.21 -1.26 13.15
C ILE A 11 -1.63 -2.27 14.13
N ALA A 12 -1.09 -1.70 15.13
CA ALA A 12 -0.31 -2.21 16.23
C ALA A 12 -0.74 -3.51 16.85
N PHE A 13 0.26 -4.26 17.09
CA PHE A 13 0.28 -5.42 17.94
C PHE A 13 0.30 -5.07 19.41
N ALA A 14 -0.58 -5.68 20.17
CA ALA A 14 -0.25 -6.01 21.52
C ALA A 14 0.52 -7.32 21.48
N ALA A 15 1.83 -7.26 21.37
CA ALA A 15 2.66 -8.44 21.51
C ALA A 15 2.40 -9.07 22.88
N LEU A 16 2.06 -10.34 22.90
CA LEU A 16 2.33 -11.18 24.06
C LEU A 16 3.84 -11.28 24.18
N ALA A 17 4.41 -10.45 25.04
CA ALA A 17 5.83 -10.47 25.34
C ALA A 17 6.15 -11.77 26.09
N ALA A 18 6.56 -12.80 25.34
CA ALA A 18 7.33 -13.86 25.93
C ALA A 18 8.79 -13.38 25.92
N LYS A 19 9.42 -13.32 27.08
CA LYS A 19 10.88 -13.19 27.15
C LYS A 19 11.45 -14.49 26.61
N ALA A 20 12.02 -14.44 25.41
CA ALA A 20 12.73 -15.57 24.88
C ALA A 20 14.06 -15.69 25.62
N THR A 21 14.32 -16.84 26.21
CA THR A 21 15.65 -17.20 26.65
C THR A 21 16.38 -17.90 25.50
N PRO A 22 17.71 -17.88 25.44
CA PRO A 22 18.47 -18.43 24.31
C PRO A 22 18.23 -19.91 23.99
N ASP A 23 17.47 -20.61 24.81
CA ASP A 23 17.23 -22.06 24.73
C ASP A 23 15.78 -22.44 24.38
N ASP A 24 14.91 -21.45 24.15
CA ASP A 24 13.53 -21.74 23.81
C ASP A 24 13.37 -22.08 22.33
N SER A 25 13.27 -23.37 22.04
CA SER A 25 12.73 -23.81 20.76
C SER A 25 11.36 -23.17 20.57
N ILE A 26 11.13 -22.49 19.46
CA ILE A 26 9.84 -21.88 19.15
C ILE A 26 8.80 -22.98 19.12
N LYS A 27 7.91 -22.95 20.09
CA LYS A 27 6.76 -23.85 20.11
C LYS A 27 5.70 -23.30 19.15
N VAL A 28 5.09 -24.20 18.41
CA VAL A 28 3.87 -23.88 17.67
C VAL A 28 2.81 -23.46 18.70
N VAL A 29 2.44 -22.20 18.68
CA VAL A 29 1.38 -21.66 19.54
C VAL A 29 0.08 -21.73 18.76
N LYS A 30 -0.83 -22.60 19.19
CA LYS A 30 -2.18 -22.68 18.66
C LYS A 30 -3.07 -21.78 19.47
N GLY A 31 -3.57 -20.72 18.86
CA GLY A 31 -4.52 -19.82 19.49
C GLY A 31 -5.89 -19.82 18.83
N GLN A 32 -6.81 -19.12 19.46
CA GLN A 32 -8.16 -18.93 18.90
C GLN A 32 -8.17 -17.68 18.03
N VAL A 33 -8.79 -17.77 16.86
CA VAL A 33 -9.29 -16.70 15.96
C VAL A 33 -8.34 -15.57 15.58
N SER A 34 -7.25 -15.34 16.31
CA SER A 34 -6.29 -14.28 16.06
C SER A 34 -4.84 -14.72 16.22
N ASP A 35 -4.62 -16.02 16.39
CA ASP A 35 -3.29 -16.54 16.67
C ASP A 35 -2.66 -17.07 15.38
N TYR A 36 -1.45 -16.65 15.14
CA TYR A 36 -0.65 -17.09 14.00
C TYR A 36 0.09 -18.37 14.35
N TYR A 37 0.10 -19.29 13.40
CA TYR A 37 1.08 -20.35 13.44
C TYR A 37 2.37 -19.84 12.81
N ILE A 38 3.36 -19.51 13.64
CA ILE A 38 4.70 -19.23 13.15
C ILE A 38 5.50 -20.53 13.29
N THR A 39 5.73 -21.20 12.19
CA THR A 39 6.72 -22.26 12.14
C THR A 39 8.01 -21.64 11.64
N VAL A 40 8.96 -21.39 12.51
CA VAL A 40 10.30 -20.91 12.12
C VAL A 40 11.11 -22.12 11.71
N THR A 41 11.42 -22.24 10.44
CA THR A 41 12.21 -23.36 9.88
C THR A 41 13.70 -23.13 10.00
N GLU A 42 14.13 -21.89 10.00
CA GLU A 42 15.52 -21.50 10.20
C GLU A 42 15.56 -20.22 11.04
N ASP A 43 16.43 -20.19 12.03
CA ASP A 43 16.61 -19.04 12.90
C ASP A 43 17.64 -18.07 12.33
N ARG A 44 17.37 -16.80 12.52
CA ARG A 44 18.32 -15.71 12.31
C ARG A 44 18.61 -15.06 13.65
N ILE A 45 19.87 -14.78 13.93
CA ILE A 45 20.28 -13.95 15.06
C ILE A 45 20.89 -12.69 14.51
N VAL A 46 20.38 -11.53 14.93
CA VAL A 46 20.95 -10.23 14.64
C VAL A 46 21.46 -9.63 15.93
N GLU A 47 22.74 -9.28 15.93
CA GLU A 47 23.45 -8.71 17.07
C GLU A 47 23.89 -7.29 16.76
N GLY A 48 24.20 -6.53 17.80
CA GLY A 48 24.73 -5.19 17.64
C GLY A 48 24.64 -4.35 18.87
N ARG A 49 24.75 -3.06 18.73
CA ARG A 49 24.61 -2.10 19.81
C ARG A 49 23.69 -0.97 19.44
N VAL A 50 22.97 -0.48 20.45
CA VAL A 50 22.22 0.76 20.35
C VAL A 50 22.95 1.84 21.15
N LEU A 51 23.19 2.95 20.49
CA LEU A 51 24.00 4.04 21.00
C LEU A 51 23.21 5.35 20.94
N TYR A 52 23.50 6.26 21.83
CA TYR A 52 23.11 7.66 21.71
C TYR A 52 23.85 8.35 20.55
N SER A 53 23.39 9.53 20.16
CA SER A 53 24.05 10.36 19.14
C SER A 53 25.50 10.72 19.48
N ASN A 54 25.83 10.81 20.75
CA ASN A 54 27.20 10.99 21.24
C ASN A 54 28.01 9.69 21.33
N ARG A 55 27.47 8.57 20.78
CA ARG A 55 28.08 7.24 20.77
C ARG A 55 28.23 6.56 22.14
N GLN A 56 27.62 7.09 23.19
CA GLN A 56 27.53 6.38 24.46
C GLN A 56 26.51 5.23 24.36
N PRO A 57 26.72 4.12 25.06
CA PRO A 57 25.78 3.01 25.09
C PRO A 57 24.39 3.45 25.56
N LEU A 58 23.35 2.92 24.94
CA LEU A 58 21.96 3.14 25.32
C LEU A 58 21.37 1.84 25.89
N GLU A 59 21.25 1.81 27.21
CA GLU A 59 20.63 0.69 27.94
C GLU A 59 19.11 0.78 27.87
N GLY A 60 18.43 -0.38 27.80
CA GLY A 60 16.98 -0.50 27.89
C GLY A 60 16.21 -0.14 26.62
N ALA A 61 16.90 0.08 25.49
CA ALA A 61 16.21 0.21 24.22
C ALA A 61 15.58 -1.12 23.80
N THR A 62 14.35 -1.07 23.32
CA THR A 62 13.64 -2.25 22.80
C THR A 62 14.03 -2.46 21.35
N VAL A 63 14.51 -3.66 21.03
CA VAL A 63 14.80 -4.12 19.67
C VAL A 63 13.81 -5.20 19.30
N MET A 64 13.19 -5.09 18.14
CA MET A 64 12.18 -6.06 17.67
C MET A 64 12.20 -6.19 16.15
N PHE A 65 11.78 -7.36 15.65
CA PHE A 65 11.41 -7.49 14.25
C PHE A 65 9.93 -7.19 14.07
N PHE A 66 9.61 -6.57 12.95
CA PHE A 66 8.21 -6.28 12.62
C PHE A 66 7.43 -7.58 12.42
N ALA A 67 6.21 -7.59 12.97
CA ALA A 67 5.33 -8.76 12.96
C ALA A 67 5.88 -10.00 13.67
N SER A 68 7.04 -9.93 14.30
CA SER A 68 7.56 -11.00 15.15
C SER A 68 7.15 -10.77 16.62
N PRO A 69 6.77 -11.79 17.37
CA PRO A 69 6.58 -11.69 18.80
C PRO A 69 7.90 -11.50 19.56
N MET A 70 9.02 -11.68 18.85
CA MET A 70 10.35 -11.65 19.45
C MET A 70 10.83 -10.22 19.62
N HIS A 71 11.28 -9.92 20.83
CA HIS A 71 11.96 -8.66 21.14
C HIS A 71 13.01 -8.88 22.23
N CYS A 72 13.96 -7.97 22.30
CA CYS A 72 14.92 -7.91 23.40
C CYS A 72 15.11 -6.46 23.83
N THR A 73 15.78 -6.27 24.97
CA THR A 73 16.22 -4.96 25.43
C THR A 73 17.72 -4.91 25.46
N THR A 74 18.29 -3.74 25.16
CA THR A 74 19.75 -3.55 25.19
C THR A 74 20.28 -3.60 26.61
N ALA A 75 21.47 -4.20 26.76
CA ALA A 75 22.22 -4.26 28.01
C ALA A 75 22.86 -2.91 28.35
N THR A 76 23.53 -2.84 29.53
CA THR A 76 24.20 -1.63 30.03
C THR A 76 25.29 -1.09 29.09
N ASP A 77 25.90 -1.95 28.30
CA ASP A 77 26.87 -1.59 27.26
C ASP A 77 26.23 -1.30 25.90
N GLY A 78 24.90 -1.22 25.85
CA GLY A 78 24.09 -1.00 24.66
C GLY A 78 23.96 -2.22 23.75
N SER A 79 24.55 -3.35 24.09
CA SER A 79 24.51 -4.54 23.25
C SER A 79 23.14 -5.20 23.23
N PHE A 80 22.82 -5.85 22.13
CA PHE A 80 21.65 -6.69 21.95
C PHE A 80 21.96 -7.91 21.07
N ALA A 81 21.16 -8.95 21.25
CA ALA A 81 21.03 -10.07 20.33
C ALA A 81 19.55 -10.42 20.21
N ILE A 82 19.00 -10.35 19.02
CA ILE A 82 17.63 -10.69 18.75
C ILE A 82 17.55 -11.88 17.80
N ARG A 83 16.73 -12.87 18.19
CA ARG A 83 16.44 -14.04 17.37
C ARG A 83 15.14 -13.82 16.63
N GLY A 84 15.10 -14.20 15.37
CA GLY A 84 13.93 -14.14 14.52
C GLY A 84 13.91 -15.24 13.47
N ALA A 85 12.92 -15.25 12.62
CA ALA A 85 12.90 -16.07 11.44
C ALA A 85 13.97 -15.62 10.43
N LYS A 86 14.41 -16.52 9.55
CA LYS A 86 15.44 -16.21 8.52
C LYS A 86 15.15 -14.93 7.75
N ASN A 87 13.88 -14.65 7.48
CA ASN A 87 13.42 -13.50 6.70
C ASN A 87 12.91 -12.34 7.55
N ASP A 88 13.13 -12.39 8.85
CA ASP A 88 12.91 -11.21 9.70
C ASP A 88 13.99 -10.17 9.39
N VAL A 89 13.71 -9.34 8.40
CA VAL A 89 14.63 -8.31 7.90
C VAL A 89 14.24 -6.91 8.34
N HIS A 90 13.07 -6.74 8.93
CA HIS A 90 12.54 -5.45 9.29
C HIS A 90 12.74 -5.16 10.78
N LEU A 91 13.86 -4.51 11.10
CA LEU A 91 14.27 -4.23 12.46
C LEU A 91 13.73 -2.89 12.95
N TYR A 92 13.17 -2.90 14.16
CA TYR A 92 12.75 -1.72 14.90
C TYR A 92 13.57 -1.56 16.17
N VAL A 93 13.98 -0.32 16.45
CA VAL A 93 14.58 0.02 17.73
C VAL A 93 13.82 1.20 18.33
N TYR A 94 13.34 1.02 19.55
CA TYR A 94 12.54 2.00 20.27
C TYR A 94 13.17 2.34 21.62
N TYR A 95 13.18 3.62 21.97
CA TYR A 95 13.49 4.13 23.28
C TYR A 95 12.71 5.43 23.54
N PRO A 96 12.13 5.63 24.74
CA PRO A 96 11.36 6.85 25.05
C PRO A 96 12.16 8.13 24.80
N GLY A 97 11.58 9.10 24.08
CA GLY A 97 12.22 10.37 23.77
C GLY A 97 13.30 10.32 22.67
N LYS A 98 13.48 9.17 22.06
CA LYS A 98 14.36 8.98 20.90
C LYS A 98 13.55 8.68 19.66
N ARG A 99 14.09 9.10 18.53
CA ARG A 99 13.55 8.78 17.22
C ARG A 99 13.60 7.29 16.99
N ILE A 100 12.46 6.70 16.63
CA ILE A 100 12.39 5.27 16.34
C ILE A 100 13.22 4.96 15.10
N ILE A 101 14.07 3.96 15.21
CA ILE A 101 14.77 3.39 14.06
C ILE A 101 13.90 2.29 13.47
N ASN A 102 13.72 2.37 12.19
CA ASN A 102 13.02 1.42 11.36
C ASN A 102 13.92 1.13 10.16
N ARG A 103 14.49 -0.06 10.10
CA ARG A 103 15.49 -0.42 9.11
C ARG A 103 15.23 -1.80 8.50
N MET A 104 15.26 -1.87 7.19
CA MET A 104 15.40 -3.13 6.47
C MET A 104 16.85 -3.58 6.51
N LEU A 105 17.07 -4.81 6.92
CA LEU A 105 18.36 -5.48 6.88
C LEU A 105 18.46 -6.32 5.60
N GLU A 106 19.65 -6.49 5.09
CA GLU A 106 19.89 -7.53 4.10
C GLU A 106 19.80 -8.92 4.75
N LEU A 107 19.51 -9.95 3.97
CA LEU A 107 19.33 -11.31 4.51
C LEU A 107 20.56 -11.86 5.23
N ASP A 108 21.73 -11.41 4.85
CA ASP A 108 23.04 -11.78 5.42
C ASP A 108 23.59 -10.76 6.44
N GLU A 109 22.88 -9.65 6.65
CA GLU A 109 23.26 -8.60 7.61
C GLU A 109 22.87 -9.03 9.03
N ASN A 110 23.76 -9.72 9.71
CA ASN A 110 23.55 -10.25 11.05
C ASN A 110 24.21 -9.41 12.16
N HIS A 111 24.82 -8.27 11.83
CA HIS A 111 25.36 -7.34 12.80
C HIS A 111 25.04 -5.90 12.42
N ILE A 112 24.54 -5.12 13.40
CA ILE A 112 24.16 -3.73 13.19
C ILE A 112 24.37 -2.89 14.45
N ASP A 113 25.12 -1.80 14.34
CA ASP A 113 25.14 -0.74 15.33
C ASP A 113 24.15 0.36 14.97
N VAL A 114 23.29 0.73 15.91
CA VAL A 114 22.20 1.70 15.72
C VAL A 114 22.49 2.94 16.55
N ILE A 115 22.45 4.11 15.93
CA ILE A 115 22.55 5.39 16.62
C ILE A 115 21.14 6.00 16.72
N MET A 116 20.68 6.24 17.95
CA MET A 116 19.40 6.88 18.21
C MET A 116 19.57 8.37 18.47
N GLU A 117 18.94 9.16 17.64
CA GLU A 117 18.86 10.61 17.79
C GLU A 117 17.71 11.00 18.72
N ASP A 118 17.78 12.19 19.29
CA ASP A 118 16.66 12.74 20.06
C ASP A 118 15.46 12.95 19.13
N GLU A 119 14.28 12.60 19.62
CA GLU A 119 13.06 12.94 18.97
C GLU A 119 12.93 14.47 18.97
N ILE A 120 13.29 15.07 17.85
CA ILE A 120 13.03 16.50 17.67
C ILE A 120 11.53 16.61 17.47
N HIS A 121 10.81 16.91 18.55
CA HIS A 121 9.45 17.42 18.46
C HIS A 121 9.49 18.77 17.75
N LYS A 122 9.73 18.77 16.47
CA LYS A 122 9.20 19.82 15.63
C LYS A 122 7.68 19.57 15.67
N ALA A 123 7.05 20.16 16.67
CA ALA A 123 5.61 20.32 16.79
C ALA A 123 5.04 21.25 15.70
N THR A 124 5.62 21.27 14.58
CA THR A 124 4.98 21.49 13.34
C THR A 124 4.39 20.15 12.97
N ALA A 125 3.15 19.87 13.44
CA ALA A 125 2.24 19.30 12.51
C ALA A 125 2.62 19.95 11.18
N VAL A 126 3.23 19.18 10.28
CA VAL A 126 3.34 19.61 8.89
C VAL A 126 1.88 19.75 8.51
N ARG A 127 1.34 20.98 8.73
CA ARG A 127 0.12 21.35 8.07
C ARG A 127 0.46 21.00 6.64
N ARG A 128 -0.32 20.10 6.05
CA ARG A 128 -0.31 20.02 4.60
C ARG A 128 -0.15 21.45 4.13
N PRO A 129 0.82 21.77 3.29
CA PRO A 129 0.74 23.03 2.58
C PRO A 129 -0.69 23.04 2.08
N ALA A 130 -1.43 24.06 2.47
CA ALA A 130 -2.79 24.24 2.01
C ALA A 130 -2.71 24.08 0.49
N GLN A 131 -3.20 22.94 -0.02
CA GLN A 131 -2.96 22.49 -1.37
C GLN A 131 -1.49 22.71 -1.79
N ALA A 132 -0.72 21.67 -2.05
CA ALA A 132 0.43 21.84 -2.92
C ALA A 132 -0.15 22.60 -4.12
N THR A 133 0.06 23.89 -4.15
CA THR A 133 -0.34 24.69 -5.29
C THR A 133 0.46 24.04 -6.40
N ARG A 134 -0.20 23.21 -7.22
CA ARG A 134 0.37 22.89 -8.50
C ARG A 134 0.85 24.22 -9.03
N TRP A 135 2.09 24.26 -9.44
CA TRP A 135 2.50 25.29 -10.35
C TRP A 135 1.66 25.11 -11.60
N TYR A 136 0.48 25.68 -11.55
CA TYR A 136 -0.39 25.71 -12.70
C TYR A 136 0.17 26.80 -13.60
N ASP A 137 0.97 26.37 -14.56
CA ASP A 137 1.24 27.16 -15.73
C ASP A 137 0.03 26.99 -16.67
N PRO A 138 -0.83 27.99 -16.81
CA PRO A 138 -1.97 27.91 -17.73
C PRO A 138 -1.55 27.77 -19.19
N GLN A 139 -0.27 27.93 -19.51
CA GLN A 139 0.32 27.77 -20.83
C GLN A 139 1.08 26.44 -20.98
N ALA A 140 1.27 25.68 -19.88
CA ALA A 140 1.85 24.36 -19.99
C ALA A 140 0.94 23.47 -20.82
N PRO A 141 1.49 22.68 -21.76
CA PRO A 141 0.69 21.72 -22.49
C PRO A 141 0.02 20.77 -21.50
N VAL A 142 -1.29 20.57 -21.65
CA VAL A 142 -2.04 19.59 -20.84
C VAL A 142 -1.34 18.25 -20.96
N SER A 143 -0.94 17.69 -19.82
CA SER A 143 -0.33 16.37 -19.80
C SER A 143 -1.35 15.34 -20.27
N ARG A 144 -1.01 14.62 -21.34
CA ARG A 144 -1.85 13.55 -21.89
C ARG A 144 -1.38 12.17 -21.47
N THR A 145 -0.29 12.14 -20.70
CA THR A 145 0.34 10.90 -20.26
C THR A 145 0.48 10.88 -18.76
N PHE A 146 0.47 9.69 -18.20
CA PHE A 146 0.82 9.42 -16.81
C PHE A 146 1.84 8.29 -16.75
N CYS A 147 2.52 8.15 -15.64
CA CYS A 147 3.31 6.97 -15.26
C CYS A 147 3.16 6.71 -13.76
N ASN A 148 3.46 5.49 -13.34
CA ASN A 148 3.41 5.14 -11.93
C ASN A 148 4.76 5.38 -11.23
N PRO A 149 4.75 5.66 -9.92
CA PRO A 149 3.54 5.82 -9.10
C PRO A 149 2.76 7.08 -9.51
N MET A 150 1.44 7.07 -9.28
CA MET A 150 0.60 8.23 -9.60
C MET A 150 1.13 9.48 -8.91
N ASN A 151 1.18 10.59 -9.66
CA ASN A 151 1.60 11.89 -9.13
C ASN A 151 0.43 12.57 -8.42
N ILE A 152 0.17 12.14 -7.19
CA ILE A 152 -0.85 12.69 -6.31
C ILE A 152 -0.23 13.20 -5.01
N SER A 153 -0.94 14.06 -4.28
CA SER A 153 -0.49 14.55 -2.98
C SER A 153 -0.74 13.50 -1.91
N TYR A 154 0.21 12.59 -1.71
CA TYR A 154 0.15 11.61 -0.63
C TYR A 154 0.22 12.26 0.74
N ASN A 155 -0.55 11.75 1.70
CA ASN A 155 -0.50 12.23 3.07
C ASN A 155 0.55 11.45 3.88
N PHE A 156 0.98 12.05 4.99
CA PHE A 156 1.75 11.32 5.99
C PHE A 156 0.80 10.39 6.74
N GLU A 157 1.04 9.09 6.68
CA GLU A 157 0.31 8.15 7.52
C GLU A 157 0.68 8.39 8.98
N PRO A 158 -0.30 8.69 9.83
CA PRO A 158 -0.04 8.72 11.25
C PRO A 158 0.21 7.28 11.69
N TYR A 159 1.45 7.00 12.05
CA TYR A 159 1.81 5.70 12.57
C TYR A 159 1.05 5.37 13.82
N ASN A 160 0.59 4.16 13.85
CA ASN A 160 -0.25 3.65 14.87
C ASN A 160 0.47 3.46 16.20
N ASN A 161 -0.08 4.11 17.19
CA ASN A 161 -0.26 3.88 18.61
C ASN A 161 0.87 3.35 19.50
N ASN A 162 1.78 2.51 19.08
CA ASN A 162 2.86 2.02 19.93
C ASN A 162 4.26 2.21 19.34
N VAL A 163 4.32 2.54 18.08
CA VAL A 163 5.56 2.78 17.35
C VAL A 163 5.30 4.01 16.46
N ARG A 164 5.16 5.15 17.09
CA ARG A 164 5.12 6.41 16.34
C ARG A 164 6.53 6.75 15.88
N SER A 165 6.88 6.30 14.70
CA SER A 165 7.76 7.13 13.93
C SER A 165 6.95 8.37 13.58
N ASN A 166 7.41 9.55 13.92
CA ASN A 166 6.69 10.82 13.84
C ASN A 166 6.15 11.17 12.46
N GLY A 167 5.22 10.39 11.93
CA GLY A 167 4.56 10.67 10.67
C GLY A 167 5.51 10.87 9.51
N SER A 168 6.60 10.14 9.47
CA SER A 168 7.73 10.45 8.62
C SER A 168 7.61 9.93 7.20
N PHE A 169 6.53 9.23 6.86
CA PHE A 169 6.40 8.67 5.51
C PHE A 169 5.11 9.13 4.88
N ARG A 170 5.21 9.68 3.69
CA ARG A 170 4.03 9.82 2.84
C ARG A 170 3.69 8.47 2.28
N SER A 171 2.47 8.05 2.50
CA SER A 171 2.01 6.75 2.07
C SER A 171 0.55 6.81 1.66
N SER A 172 0.19 5.95 0.75
CA SER A 172 -1.18 5.65 0.42
C SER A 172 -1.27 4.25 -0.13
N ALA A 173 -2.35 3.56 0.22
CA ALA A 173 -2.55 2.19 -0.16
C ALA A 173 -4.03 1.85 -0.27
N ASP A 174 -4.29 0.61 -0.62
CA ASP A 174 -5.62 0.03 -0.62
C ASP A 174 -6.61 0.92 -1.39
N PRO A 175 -6.26 1.31 -2.64
CA PRO A 175 -7.01 2.30 -3.37
C PRO A 175 -8.27 1.72 -3.98
N MET A 176 -9.30 2.53 -4.04
CA MET A 176 -10.41 2.31 -4.94
C MET A 176 -10.80 3.62 -5.64
N ALA A 177 -11.30 3.51 -6.86
CA ALA A 177 -11.78 4.65 -7.61
C ALA A 177 -13.19 4.41 -8.14
N VAL A 178 -13.94 5.49 -8.23
CA VAL A 178 -15.27 5.48 -8.85
C VAL A 178 -15.41 6.64 -9.81
N GLU A 179 -16.17 6.43 -10.89
CA GLU A 179 -16.70 7.50 -11.72
C GLU A 179 -18.01 8.01 -11.09
N TYR A 180 -18.14 9.31 -10.98
CA TYR A 180 -19.33 9.97 -10.49
C TYR A 180 -19.58 11.29 -11.25
N LYS A 181 -20.69 11.32 -12.00
CA LYS A 181 -21.14 12.48 -12.81
C LYS A 181 -20.06 12.99 -13.79
N GLY A 182 -19.36 12.08 -14.45
CA GLY A 182 -18.34 12.39 -15.45
C GLY A 182 -16.97 12.72 -14.88
N GLU A 183 -16.75 12.53 -13.59
CA GLU A 183 -15.52 12.85 -12.89
C GLU A 183 -15.10 11.65 -12.01
N TYR A 184 -13.83 11.61 -11.59
CA TYR A 184 -13.25 10.47 -10.89
C TYR A 184 -12.90 10.82 -9.46
N PHE A 185 -13.21 9.92 -8.54
CA PHE A 185 -12.90 10.03 -7.11
C PHE A 185 -12.08 8.83 -6.68
N LEU A 186 -10.90 9.08 -6.12
CA LEU A 186 -9.97 8.06 -5.65
C LEU A 186 -9.86 8.14 -4.13
N PHE A 187 -10.22 7.06 -3.48
CA PHE A 187 -10.14 6.87 -2.04
C PHE A 187 -9.00 5.92 -1.72
N SER A 188 -8.31 6.15 -0.60
CA SER A 188 -7.20 5.31 -0.18
C SER A 188 -6.92 5.46 1.31
N THR A 189 -6.21 4.49 1.87
CA THR A 189 -5.94 4.38 3.31
C THR A 189 -5.32 5.65 3.89
N ASN A 190 -5.85 6.08 5.03
CA ASN A 190 -5.29 7.10 5.94
C ASN A 190 -5.00 8.48 5.32
N GLN A 191 -5.72 8.87 4.29
CA GLN A 191 -5.46 10.15 3.63
C GLN A 191 -6.09 11.37 4.32
N GLY A 192 -7.08 11.19 5.20
CA GLY A 192 -7.86 12.30 5.77
C GLY A 192 -8.67 13.05 4.72
N GLY A 193 -8.96 12.40 3.62
CA GLY A 193 -9.68 12.90 2.47
C GLY A 193 -9.55 11.96 1.29
N PHE A 194 -9.75 12.47 0.10
CA PHE A 194 -9.71 11.71 -1.14
C PHE A 194 -9.23 12.59 -2.29
N HIS A 195 -8.89 11.98 -3.40
CA HIS A 195 -8.46 12.68 -4.60
C HIS A 195 -9.59 12.72 -5.63
N TYR A 196 -9.57 13.77 -6.45
CA TYR A 196 -10.54 14.05 -7.47
C TYR A 196 -9.83 14.39 -8.77
N SER A 197 -10.34 13.88 -9.89
CA SER A 197 -9.81 14.13 -11.23
C SER A 197 -10.89 14.23 -12.28
N LYS A 198 -10.63 14.99 -13.35
CA LYS A 198 -11.44 15.03 -14.56
C LYS A 198 -10.88 14.17 -15.69
N ASN A 199 -9.61 13.78 -15.60
CA ASN A 199 -8.87 13.20 -16.72
C ASN A 199 -7.96 12.03 -16.33
N LEU A 200 -8.00 11.56 -15.08
CA LEU A 200 -7.15 10.48 -14.53
C LEU A 200 -5.65 10.82 -14.45
N VAL A 201 -5.23 12.00 -14.88
CA VAL A 201 -3.84 12.47 -14.81
C VAL A 201 -3.65 13.50 -13.70
N ASP A 202 -4.55 14.46 -13.70
CA ASP A 202 -4.52 15.60 -12.81
C ASP A 202 -5.45 15.35 -11.62
N TRP A 203 -4.88 15.25 -10.42
CA TRP A 203 -5.61 14.92 -9.22
C TRP A 203 -5.50 16.02 -8.17
N ASP A 204 -6.64 16.52 -7.73
CA ASP A 204 -6.76 17.46 -6.62
C ASP A 204 -7.15 16.73 -5.34
N PHE A 205 -6.61 17.17 -4.21
CA PHE A 205 -6.97 16.59 -2.93
C PHE A 205 -8.12 17.33 -2.27
N ILE A 206 -9.11 16.59 -1.79
CA ILE A 206 -10.27 17.09 -1.06
C ILE A 206 -10.23 16.57 0.37
N PRO A 207 -10.01 17.42 1.39
CA PRO A 207 -10.13 17.02 2.78
C PRO A 207 -11.55 16.56 3.11
N ALA A 208 -11.71 15.42 3.74
CA ALA A 208 -13.02 14.90 4.12
C ALA A 208 -13.37 15.26 5.57
N SER A 209 -14.60 15.69 5.80
CA SER A 209 -15.04 16.14 7.13
C SER A 209 -15.18 15.01 8.15
N PHE A 210 -15.36 13.78 7.70
CA PHE A 210 -15.54 12.59 8.52
C PHE A 210 -14.23 11.86 8.85
N GLN A 211 -13.14 12.14 8.13
CA GLN A 211 -11.84 11.51 8.31
C GLN A 211 -10.87 12.36 9.13
N ARG A 212 -11.33 12.99 10.20
CA ARG A 212 -10.51 13.97 10.94
C ARG A 212 -9.60 13.36 12.01
N LYS A 213 -9.93 12.17 12.50
CA LYS A 213 -9.17 11.52 13.57
C LYS A 213 -8.60 10.21 13.07
N PRO A 214 -7.29 9.97 13.24
CA PRO A 214 -6.66 8.70 12.86
C PRO A 214 -7.18 7.47 13.61
N THR A 215 -7.94 7.69 14.69
CA THR A 215 -8.53 6.65 15.53
C THR A 215 -10.00 6.39 15.22
N ASP A 216 -10.58 7.19 14.32
CA ASP A 216 -11.93 6.91 13.86
C ASP A 216 -11.87 5.71 12.93
N ASP A 217 -12.84 4.84 13.06
CA ASP A 217 -13.08 3.74 12.14
C ASP A 217 -13.07 4.29 10.71
N ASP A 218 -12.81 3.39 9.74
CA ASP A 218 -13.07 3.67 8.34
C ASP A 218 -12.06 4.49 7.52
N GLN A 219 -10.87 4.69 8.02
CA GLN A 219 -9.81 5.30 7.22
C GLN A 219 -8.91 4.31 6.49
N CYS A 220 -8.98 3.03 6.84
CA CYS A 220 -8.21 1.98 6.20
C CYS A 220 -9.05 1.27 5.15
N ALA A 221 -8.43 0.93 4.02
CA ALA A 221 -9.03 0.19 2.92
C ALA A 221 -10.45 0.68 2.59
N PRO A 222 -10.59 1.94 2.15
CA PRO A 222 -11.89 2.53 1.91
C PRO A 222 -12.59 1.87 0.72
N ALA A 223 -13.93 1.89 0.76
CA ALA A 223 -14.77 1.50 -0.36
C ALA A 223 -15.78 2.59 -0.68
N ALA A 224 -16.15 2.71 -1.93
CA ALA A 224 -17.19 3.61 -2.37
C ALA A 224 -18.01 3.00 -3.50
N TYR A 225 -19.27 3.35 -3.58
CA TYR A 225 -20.12 3.04 -4.73
C TYR A 225 -21.06 4.20 -5.03
N VAL A 226 -21.62 4.19 -6.23
CA VAL A 226 -22.55 5.22 -6.69
C VAL A 226 -23.93 4.62 -6.87
N SER A 227 -24.94 5.31 -6.36
CA SER A 227 -26.35 4.99 -6.59
C SER A 227 -27.11 6.25 -6.97
N GLY A 228 -27.55 6.33 -8.22
CA GLY A 228 -28.15 7.54 -8.76
C GLY A 228 -27.22 8.74 -8.67
N ASP A 229 -27.64 9.77 -7.97
CA ASP A 229 -26.86 11.00 -7.77
C ASP A 229 -26.07 11.04 -6.44
N THR A 230 -25.95 9.90 -5.78
CA THR A 230 -25.34 9.79 -4.45
C THR A 230 -24.12 8.89 -4.48
N LEU A 231 -23.02 9.39 -3.95
CA LEU A 231 -21.81 8.64 -3.68
C LEU A 231 -21.81 8.19 -2.22
N PHE A 232 -21.67 6.89 -2.00
CA PHE A 232 -21.57 6.24 -0.69
C PHE A 232 -20.12 5.85 -0.41
N TYR A 233 -19.73 5.89 0.85
CA TYR A 233 -18.40 5.60 1.33
C TYR A 233 -18.43 4.77 2.61
N THR A 234 -17.51 3.85 2.75
CA THR A 234 -17.20 3.11 3.97
C THR A 234 -15.70 2.80 4.05
N GLY A 235 -15.24 2.22 5.14
CA GLY A 235 -13.88 1.72 5.32
C GLY A 235 -13.85 0.61 6.37
N SER A 236 -12.67 0.12 6.68
CA SER A 236 -12.48 -0.96 7.65
C SER A 236 -12.91 -0.57 9.04
N THR A 237 -13.63 -1.45 9.74
CA THR A 237 -14.13 -1.20 11.09
C THR A 237 -14.22 -2.47 11.92
N TYR A 238 -13.94 -2.34 13.21
CA TYR A 238 -14.12 -3.40 14.22
C TYR A 238 -15.45 -3.33 14.95
N GLU A 239 -16.06 -2.15 14.97
CA GLU A 239 -17.25 -1.91 15.79
C GLU A 239 -18.57 -2.10 15.02
N GLY A 240 -18.47 -2.28 13.72
CA GLY A 240 -19.62 -2.43 12.83
C GLY A 240 -19.59 -1.45 11.67
N LEU A 241 -20.10 -1.88 10.54
CA LEU A 241 -20.07 -1.15 9.27
C LEU A 241 -20.67 0.26 9.46
N ALA A 242 -19.89 1.25 9.09
CA ALA A 242 -20.31 2.64 9.07
C ALA A 242 -20.32 3.16 7.63
N VAL A 243 -21.42 3.77 7.22
CA VAL A 243 -21.62 4.24 5.85
C VAL A 243 -21.92 5.73 5.85
N TRP A 244 -21.20 6.45 4.99
CA TRP A 244 -21.44 7.87 4.71
C TRP A 244 -21.91 8.08 3.29
N TYR A 245 -22.54 9.21 3.03
CA TYR A 245 -22.99 9.57 1.69
C TYR A 245 -22.84 11.07 1.41
N SER A 246 -22.70 11.39 0.13
CA SER A 246 -22.71 12.76 -0.36
C SER A 246 -23.29 12.84 -1.77
N THR A 247 -24.07 13.86 -2.04
CA THR A 247 -24.52 14.25 -3.39
C THR A 247 -23.60 15.32 -4.01
N HIS A 248 -22.66 15.85 -3.20
CA HIS A 248 -21.69 16.87 -3.58
C HIS A 248 -20.32 16.54 -3.00
N PRO A 249 -19.69 15.41 -3.41
CA PRO A 249 -18.46 14.91 -2.77
C PRO A 249 -17.31 15.92 -2.83
N LYS A 250 -17.21 16.74 -3.87
CA LYS A 250 -16.17 17.80 -3.95
C LYS A 250 -16.20 18.83 -2.83
N SER A 251 -17.29 18.91 -2.08
CA SER A 251 -17.35 19.75 -0.88
C SER A 251 -16.57 19.19 0.31
N GLY A 252 -16.12 17.93 0.24
CA GLY A 252 -15.52 17.20 1.36
C GLY A 252 -16.51 16.87 2.48
N ARG A 253 -17.79 17.16 2.29
CA ARG A 253 -18.84 16.94 3.30
C ARG A 253 -19.65 15.71 2.99
N PHE A 254 -19.63 14.80 3.94
CA PHE A 254 -20.44 13.60 3.93
C PHE A 254 -21.35 13.58 5.16
N LYS A 255 -22.52 12.99 4.99
CA LYS A 255 -23.45 12.69 6.06
C LYS A 255 -23.40 11.21 6.37
N ARG A 256 -23.60 10.85 7.61
CA ARG A 256 -23.70 9.47 8.02
C ARG A 256 -25.04 8.90 7.56
N ALA A 257 -25.00 7.75 6.88
CA ALA A 257 -26.21 7.05 6.43
C ALA A 257 -26.79 6.20 7.57
N ILE A 258 -25.91 5.57 8.34
CA ILE A 258 -26.26 4.76 9.51
C ILE A 258 -25.26 5.01 10.62
N GLU A 259 -25.67 4.90 11.87
CA GLU A 259 -24.78 5.07 13.01
C GLU A 259 -23.77 3.92 13.09
N LYS A 260 -24.25 2.69 13.15
CA LYS A 260 -23.47 1.45 13.11
C LYS A 260 -24.39 0.28 12.85
N ASN A 261 -23.89 -0.75 12.18
CA ASN A 261 -24.56 -2.04 12.17
C ASN A 261 -23.74 -3.07 12.97
N VAL A 262 -24.28 -4.26 13.11
CA VAL A 262 -23.67 -5.32 13.91
C VAL A 262 -22.55 -6.09 13.20
N LEU A 263 -22.28 -5.78 11.94
CA LEU A 263 -21.30 -6.49 11.11
C LEU A 263 -19.97 -5.73 11.10
N PRO A 264 -18.98 -6.12 11.89
CA PRO A 264 -17.62 -5.64 11.71
C PRO A 264 -17.10 -6.09 10.37
N SER A 265 -16.48 -5.19 9.63
CA SER A 265 -15.92 -5.49 8.32
C SER A 265 -14.52 -4.90 8.19
N TRP A 266 -13.62 -5.69 7.61
CA TRP A 266 -12.27 -5.28 7.31
C TRP A 266 -12.03 -5.40 5.82
N ASP A 267 -11.37 -4.42 5.21
CA ASP A 267 -11.23 -4.29 3.75
C ASP A 267 -12.58 -4.47 3.01
N PRO A 268 -13.57 -3.62 3.33
CA PRO A 268 -14.90 -3.77 2.77
C PRO A 268 -14.96 -3.36 1.31
N CYS A 269 -15.79 -4.04 0.52
CA CYS A 269 -16.24 -3.58 -0.77
C CYS A 269 -17.77 -3.61 -0.81
N LEU A 270 -18.40 -2.47 -0.96
CA LEU A 270 -19.83 -2.37 -1.21
C LEU A 270 -20.10 -2.43 -2.72
N PHE A 271 -20.91 -3.37 -3.14
CA PHE A 271 -21.26 -3.57 -4.54
C PHE A 271 -22.78 -3.51 -4.72
N LEU A 272 -23.24 -2.51 -5.46
CA LEU A 272 -24.61 -2.38 -5.88
C LEU A 272 -24.80 -3.06 -7.25
N ASP A 273 -25.59 -4.11 -7.28
CA ASP A 273 -25.87 -4.84 -8.51
C ASP A 273 -26.92 -4.14 -9.39
N ASP A 274 -27.00 -4.53 -10.66
CA ASP A 274 -27.92 -3.96 -11.65
C ASP A 274 -29.39 -4.19 -11.28
N ASP A 275 -29.67 -5.25 -10.53
CA ASP A 275 -31.03 -5.55 -10.02
C ASP A 275 -31.39 -4.76 -8.77
N GLY A 276 -30.46 -3.93 -8.29
CA GLY A 276 -30.64 -3.07 -7.14
C GLY A 276 -30.35 -3.73 -5.79
N ARG A 277 -29.85 -4.97 -5.74
CA ARG A 277 -29.39 -5.60 -4.50
C ARG A 277 -28.00 -5.08 -4.13
N LEU A 278 -27.75 -4.97 -2.84
CA LEU A 278 -26.49 -4.49 -2.29
C LEU A 278 -25.74 -5.63 -1.61
N TYR A 279 -24.48 -5.75 -1.93
CA TYR A 279 -23.60 -6.78 -1.36
C TYR A 279 -22.39 -6.13 -0.66
N LEU A 280 -21.95 -6.77 0.41
CA LEU A 280 -20.69 -6.46 1.08
C LEU A 280 -19.75 -7.65 0.93
N TYR A 281 -18.56 -7.40 0.39
CA TYR A 281 -17.43 -8.32 0.39
C TYR A 281 -16.39 -7.77 1.35
N TYR A 282 -15.77 -8.64 2.16
CA TYR A 282 -14.83 -8.18 3.18
C TYR A 282 -13.93 -9.29 3.69
N GLY A 283 -12.87 -8.90 4.37
CA GLY A 283 -11.94 -9.78 5.06
C GLY A 283 -10.49 -9.40 4.80
N SER A 284 -9.64 -9.71 5.77
CA SER A 284 -8.21 -9.46 5.71
C SER A 284 -7.56 -10.40 6.72
N SER A 285 -6.93 -11.47 6.25
CA SER A 285 -6.44 -12.55 7.11
C SER A 285 -5.46 -13.47 6.39
N ASN A 286 -4.64 -14.15 7.16
CA ASN A 286 -3.86 -15.30 6.71
C ASN A 286 -4.47 -16.66 7.12
N GLU A 287 -5.59 -16.65 7.83
CA GLU A 287 -6.23 -17.89 8.34
C GLU A 287 -7.68 -18.06 7.89
N TYR A 288 -8.38 -16.95 7.64
CA TYR A 288 -9.80 -16.96 7.35
C TYR A 288 -10.09 -16.53 5.92
N PRO A 289 -11.09 -17.15 5.28
CA PRO A 289 -11.49 -16.76 3.94
C PRO A 289 -12.09 -15.36 3.92
N LEU A 290 -11.99 -14.72 2.76
CA LEU A 290 -12.77 -13.55 2.44
C LEU A 290 -14.24 -13.93 2.38
N LYS A 291 -15.10 -12.97 2.70
CA LYS A 291 -16.53 -13.21 2.94
C LYS A 291 -17.42 -12.35 2.05
N ALA A 292 -18.64 -12.83 1.84
CA ALA A 292 -19.69 -12.11 1.13
C ALA A 292 -21.03 -12.21 1.89
N VAL A 293 -21.82 -11.14 1.82
CA VAL A 293 -23.16 -11.07 2.41
C VAL A 293 -24.03 -10.07 1.65
N GLU A 294 -25.31 -10.35 1.51
CA GLU A 294 -26.30 -9.40 0.99
C GLU A 294 -26.79 -8.50 2.13
N LEU A 295 -26.90 -7.20 1.85
CA LEU A 295 -27.35 -6.18 2.78
C LEU A 295 -28.70 -5.56 2.35
N ASP A 296 -29.52 -5.18 3.31
CA ASP A 296 -30.62 -4.25 3.04
C ASP A 296 -30.06 -2.88 2.65
N ARG A 297 -30.61 -2.30 1.59
CA ARG A 297 -30.14 -1.00 1.06
C ARG A 297 -30.48 0.21 1.92
N ASN A 298 -31.48 0.07 2.80
CA ASN A 298 -31.98 1.20 3.58
C ASN A 298 -31.22 1.37 4.89
N ASP A 299 -30.85 0.26 5.52
CA ASP A 299 -30.19 0.26 6.82
C ASP A 299 -28.85 -0.49 6.86
N PHE A 300 -28.45 -1.10 5.74
CA PHE A 300 -27.19 -1.85 5.56
C PHE A 300 -27.04 -3.06 6.50
N PHE A 301 -28.14 -3.56 7.05
CA PHE A 301 -28.09 -4.79 7.83
C PHE A 301 -28.02 -6.03 6.91
N PRO A 302 -27.29 -7.08 7.36
CA PRO A 302 -27.27 -8.35 6.65
C PRO A 302 -28.66 -8.96 6.54
N ILE A 303 -29.06 -9.36 5.32
CA ILE A 303 -30.33 -10.05 5.03
C ILE A 303 -30.13 -11.45 4.48
N SER A 304 -28.88 -11.86 4.24
CA SER A 304 -28.51 -13.23 3.92
C SER A 304 -27.57 -13.81 4.99
N LYS A 305 -27.31 -15.12 4.89
CA LYS A 305 -26.19 -15.71 5.63
C LYS A 305 -24.87 -15.17 5.08
N ILE A 306 -23.83 -15.19 5.90
CA ILE A 306 -22.46 -14.87 5.49
C ILE A 306 -21.90 -16.09 4.74
N HIS A 307 -21.30 -15.86 3.59
CA HIS A 307 -20.66 -16.86 2.75
C HIS A 307 -19.14 -16.71 2.82
N ASP A 308 -18.44 -17.82 2.99
CA ASP A 308 -17.00 -17.88 2.74
C ASP A 308 -16.78 -17.96 1.22
N VAL A 309 -15.91 -17.10 0.67
CA VAL A 309 -15.81 -16.89 -0.78
C VAL A 309 -14.47 -17.35 -1.32
N VAL A 310 -13.38 -16.79 -0.80
CA VAL A 310 -12.03 -17.04 -1.28
C VAL A 310 -11.09 -17.30 -0.11
N MET A 311 -10.31 -18.35 -0.25
CA MET A 311 -9.17 -18.65 0.60
C MET A 311 -7.97 -18.98 -0.28
N LEU A 312 -6.78 -18.49 0.12
CA LEU A 312 -5.54 -18.75 -0.63
C LEU A 312 -5.20 -20.25 -0.68
N ARG A 313 -4.60 -20.64 -1.77
CA ARG A 313 -4.06 -21.98 -2.04
C ARG A 313 -2.64 -21.90 -2.59
N PRO A 314 -1.67 -21.45 -1.79
CA PRO A 314 -0.31 -21.21 -2.26
C PRO A 314 0.37 -22.47 -2.80
N GLU A 315 -0.06 -23.66 -2.37
CA GLU A 315 0.40 -24.94 -2.90
C GLU A 315 -0.06 -25.20 -4.34
N GLU A 316 -1.20 -24.63 -4.76
CA GLU A 316 -1.73 -24.72 -6.12
C GLU A 316 -1.38 -23.50 -6.96
N HIS A 317 -1.33 -22.33 -6.32
CA HIS A 317 -1.18 -21.01 -6.94
C HIS A 317 0.13 -20.38 -6.49
N GLY A 318 1.22 -20.65 -7.15
CA GLY A 318 2.56 -20.26 -6.73
C GLY A 318 2.77 -18.75 -6.48
N TRP A 319 2.00 -17.88 -7.14
CA TRP A 319 2.06 -16.42 -6.92
C TRP A 319 1.46 -15.99 -5.57
N GLU A 320 0.64 -16.84 -4.95
CA GLU A 320 0.08 -16.59 -3.62
C GLU A 320 1.08 -16.92 -2.48
N ARG A 321 2.24 -17.53 -2.79
CA ARG A 321 3.24 -17.88 -1.79
C ARG A 321 3.84 -16.65 -1.14
N PHE A 322 4.08 -16.77 0.16
CA PHE A 322 4.68 -15.71 0.95
C PHE A 322 6.14 -15.48 0.53
N GLY A 323 6.70 -14.31 0.89
CA GLY A 323 8.09 -13.98 0.59
C GLY A 323 8.27 -13.04 -0.60
N MET A 324 9.45 -12.44 -0.67
CA MET A 324 9.79 -11.40 -1.66
C MET A 324 9.79 -11.92 -3.11
N ASN A 325 9.94 -13.23 -3.30
CA ASN A 325 9.96 -13.88 -4.60
C ASN A 325 8.95 -15.03 -4.72
N ASN A 326 7.92 -15.06 -3.88
CA ASN A 326 6.97 -16.18 -3.75
C ASN A 326 7.69 -17.54 -3.42
N ASP A 327 8.71 -17.48 -2.60
CA ASP A 327 9.67 -18.56 -2.35
C ASP A 327 9.42 -19.33 -1.06
N ASP A 328 8.36 -18.97 -0.31
CA ASP A 328 8.04 -19.52 1.01
C ASP A 328 9.22 -19.48 1.99
N GLU A 329 10.15 -18.53 1.79
CA GLU A 329 11.27 -18.32 2.71
C GLU A 329 10.80 -18.02 4.13
N VAL A 330 9.52 -17.64 4.29
CA VAL A 330 8.84 -17.49 5.57
C VAL A 330 7.71 -18.50 5.66
N THR A 331 7.64 -19.24 6.74
CA THR A 331 6.57 -20.21 7.01
C THR A 331 5.27 -19.60 7.55
N LEU A 332 5.10 -18.30 7.40
CA LEU A 332 3.80 -17.67 7.60
C LEU A 332 2.89 -18.03 6.42
N ARG A 333 1.64 -18.32 6.71
CA ARG A 333 0.63 -18.40 5.67
C ARG A 333 0.52 -17.06 4.96
N PRO A 334 0.41 -17.07 3.63
CA PRO A 334 0.20 -15.85 2.87
C PRO A 334 -1.05 -15.11 3.36
N PHE A 335 -1.01 -13.80 3.25
CA PHE A 335 -2.10 -12.93 3.63
C PHE A 335 -3.04 -12.71 2.45
N THR A 336 -4.36 -12.80 2.67
CA THR A 336 -5.37 -12.41 1.70
C THR A 336 -6.19 -11.24 2.22
N GLU A 337 -6.46 -10.29 1.35
CA GLU A 337 -7.15 -9.05 1.68
C GLU A 337 -7.73 -8.39 0.41
N GLY A 338 -8.24 -7.18 0.51
CA GLY A 338 -8.60 -6.37 -0.65
C GLY A 338 -9.76 -6.92 -1.45
N ALA A 339 -10.78 -7.44 -0.78
CA ALA A 339 -11.98 -7.91 -1.44
C ALA A 339 -12.60 -6.84 -2.35
N TYR A 340 -12.74 -7.10 -3.64
CA TYR A 340 -13.36 -6.18 -4.58
C TYR A 340 -14.21 -6.92 -5.61
N MET A 341 -15.35 -6.33 -6.01
CA MET A 341 -16.25 -6.93 -6.99
C MET A 341 -16.38 -6.08 -8.24
N THR A 342 -16.22 -6.73 -9.39
CA THR A 342 -16.52 -6.15 -10.71
C THR A 342 -17.50 -7.06 -11.43
N LYS A 343 -18.54 -6.47 -12.06
CA LYS A 343 -19.47 -7.21 -12.92
C LYS A 343 -19.18 -6.91 -14.40
N HIS A 344 -19.09 -7.96 -15.20
CA HIS A 344 -18.91 -7.85 -16.64
C HIS A 344 -19.69 -8.95 -17.36
N GLU A 345 -20.51 -8.56 -18.35
CA GLU A 345 -21.32 -9.48 -19.17
C GLU A 345 -22.11 -10.53 -18.34
N GLY A 346 -22.68 -10.07 -17.23
CA GLY A 346 -23.52 -10.92 -16.35
C GLY A 346 -22.73 -11.82 -15.39
N LYS A 347 -21.39 -11.81 -15.44
CA LYS A 347 -20.53 -12.55 -14.52
C LYS A 347 -19.95 -11.62 -13.46
N TYR A 348 -19.63 -12.21 -12.31
CA TYR A 348 -19.11 -11.56 -11.11
C TYR A 348 -17.64 -11.94 -10.94
N TYR A 349 -16.76 -10.94 -10.94
CA TYR A 349 -15.31 -11.08 -10.83
C TYR A 349 -14.88 -10.59 -9.45
N PHE A 350 -14.64 -11.53 -8.57
CA PHE A 350 -14.20 -11.27 -7.22
C PHE A 350 -12.68 -11.14 -7.20
N GLN A 351 -12.17 -9.95 -6.92
CA GLN A 351 -10.75 -9.63 -6.86
C GLN A 351 -10.26 -9.74 -5.41
N TYR A 352 -8.99 -10.11 -5.23
CA TYR A 352 -8.35 -10.23 -3.92
C TYR A 352 -6.85 -10.01 -4.02
N GLY A 353 -6.25 -9.43 -2.99
CA GLY A 353 -4.81 -9.20 -2.87
C GLY A 353 -4.08 -10.33 -2.14
N ALA A 354 -2.89 -10.70 -2.61
CA ALA A 354 -1.97 -11.66 -2.00
C ALA A 354 -0.52 -11.42 -2.53
N PRO A 355 0.53 -11.94 -1.86
CA PRO A 355 0.57 -12.63 -0.58
C PRO A 355 0.71 -11.69 0.62
N GLY A 356 1.01 -10.40 0.40
CA GLY A 356 1.17 -9.39 1.43
C GLY A 356 1.78 -8.12 0.87
N THR A 357 1.34 -7.00 1.40
CA THR A 357 1.63 -5.65 0.89
C THR A 357 3.11 -5.24 0.97
N GLU A 358 3.89 -5.92 1.79
CA GLU A 358 5.33 -5.69 1.95
C GLU A 358 6.21 -6.28 0.85
N PHE A 359 5.65 -7.12 -0.01
CA PHE A 359 6.42 -7.83 -1.03
C PHE A 359 6.29 -7.19 -2.41
N LYS A 360 7.38 -7.18 -3.16
CA LYS A 360 7.37 -6.74 -4.57
C LYS A 360 6.46 -7.59 -5.46
N VAL A 361 6.13 -8.79 -5.01
CA VAL A 361 5.25 -9.75 -5.67
C VAL A 361 3.77 -9.58 -5.29
N TYR A 362 3.46 -8.56 -4.50
CA TYR A 362 2.07 -8.26 -4.14
C TYR A 362 1.24 -8.04 -5.41
N ALA A 363 0.13 -8.75 -5.50
CA ALA A 363 -0.66 -8.84 -6.73
C ALA A 363 -2.15 -9.01 -6.42
N ASP A 364 -2.99 -8.81 -7.43
CA ASP A 364 -4.42 -9.15 -7.35
C ASP A 364 -4.76 -10.34 -8.22
N GLY A 365 -5.48 -11.30 -7.63
CA GLY A 365 -6.09 -12.42 -8.32
C GLY A 365 -7.60 -12.25 -8.49
N VAL A 366 -8.21 -13.14 -9.24
CA VAL A 366 -9.64 -13.12 -9.54
C VAL A 366 -10.25 -14.51 -9.41
N TYR A 367 -11.43 -14.57 -8.80
CA TYR A 367 -12.35 -15.68 -8.89
C TYR A 367 -13.62 -15.23 -9.61
N VAL A 368 -14.24 -16.09 -10.41
CA VAL A 368 -15.39 -15.76 -11.25
C VAL A 368 -16.60 -16.60 -10.86
N SER A 369 -17.79 -15.99 -10.89
CA SER A 369 -19.06 -16.67 -10.60
C SER A 369 -20.17 -16.13 -11.50
N ASP A 370 -21.23 -16.93 -11.64
CA ASP A 370 -22.50 -16.52 -12.24
C ASP A 370 -23.47 -15.89 -11.19
N SER A 371 -23.05 -15.84 -9.91
CA SER A 371 -23.84 -15.29 -8.80
C SER A 371 -22.97 -14.42 -7.90
N PRO A 372 -23.51 -13.31 -7.35
CA PRO A 372 -22.76 -12.41 -6.49
C PRO A 372 -22.30 -13.04 -5.16
N LEU A 373 -22.93 -14.10 -4.70
CA LEU A 373 -22.58 -14.83 -3.49
C LEU A 373 -21.85 -16.17 -3.77
N GLY A 374 -21.46 -16.41 -5.04
CA GLY A 374 -20.77 -17.63 -5.45
C GLY A 374 -21.72 -18.77 -5.86
N PRO A 375 -21.20 -19.98 -6.08
CA PRO A 375 -19.80 -20.36 -5.86
C PRO A 375 -18.84 -19.70 -6.85
N PHE A 376 -17.64 -19.36 -6.38
CA PHE A 376 -16.61 -18.72 -7.17
C PHE A 376 -15.56 -19.74 -7.64
N VAL A 377 -15.12 -19.59 -8.88
CA VAL A 377 -14.11 -20.45 -9.52
C VAL A 377 -12.87 -19.62 -9.83
N TYR A 378 -11.70 -20.14 -9.49
CA TYR A 378 -10.41 -19.49 -9.76
C TYR A 378 -10.27 -19.17 -11.24
N GLN A 379 -9.97 -17.91 -11.56
CA GLN A 379 -9.80 -17.48 -12.93
C GLN A 379 -8.54 -18.09 -13.54
N LYS A 380 -8.64 -18.56 -14.76
CA LYS A 380 -7.48 -18.94 -15.54
C LYS A 380 -6.57 -17.72 -15.77
N HIS A 381 -5.27 -17.93 -15.72
CA HIS A 381 -4.26 -16.87 -15.93
C HIS A 381 -4.23 -15.79 -14.85
N ASN A 382 -4.45 -16.16 -13.60
CA ASN A 382 -4.09 -15.30 -12.46
C ASN A 382 -2.56 -15.25 -12.26
N PRO A 383 -2.04 -14.20 -11.62
CA PRO A 383 -2.75 -13.02 -11.12
C PRO A 383 -3.16 -12.07 -12.25
N MET A 384 -4.25 -11.34 -12.03
CA MET A 384 -4.78 -10.39 -13.02
C MET A 384 -4.01 -9.08 -13.06
N CYS A 385 -3.45 -8.68 -11.93
CA CYS A 385 -2.61 -7.48 -11.80
C CYS A 385 -1.33 -7.87 -11.06
N TYR A 386 -0.17 -7.74 -11.70
CA TYR A 386 1.10 -8.24 -11.17
C TYR A 386 2.27 -7.47 -11.75
N LYS A 387 3.11 -6.90 -10.89
CA LYS A 387 4.28 -6.12 -11.30
C LYS A 387 5.47 -6.35 -10.35
N PRO A 388 6.16 -7.47 -10.44
CA PRO A 388 7.23 -7.84 -9.51
C PRO A 388 8.58 -7.20 -9.81
N GLY A 389 8.69 -6.41 -10.88
CA GLY A 389 9.93 -5.79 -11.33
C GLY A 389 9.72 -4.43 -11.99
N GLY A 390 10.83 -3.77 -12.32
CA GLY A 390 10.89 -2.39 -12.79
C GLY A 390 11.06 -1.42 -11.63
N TYR A 391 10.95 -0.14 -11.92
CA TYR A 391 11.08 0.92 -10.92
C TYR A 391 9.98 0.81 -9.85
N VAL A 392 8.72 0.72 -10.23
CA VAL A 392 7.58 0.52 -9.33
C VAL A 392 7.24 -0.96 -9.25
N GLN A 393 7.14 -1.49 -8.06
CA GLN A 393 6.88 -2.90 -7.79
C GLN A 393 5.63 -3.11 -6.95
N GLY A 394 5.07 -4.32 -6.96
CA GLY A 394 3.78 -4.62 -6.37
C GLY A 394 2.65 -4.13 -7.28
N ALA A 395 1.48 -4.62 -7.10
CA ALA A 395 0.23 -4.13 -7.69
C ALA A 395 -0.94 -4.94 -7.11
N GLY A 396 -1.11 -4.91 -5.80
CA GLY A 396 -2.14 -5.65 -5.09
C GLY A 396 -3.05 -4.76 -4.27
N HIS A 397 -4.10 -5.35 -3.72
CA HIS A 397 -5.18 -4.70 -2.99
C HIS A 397 -5.70 -3.48 -3.75
N GLY A 398 -6.26 -3.75 -4.90
CA GLY A 398 -6.76 -2.73 -5.79
C GLY A 398 -8.24 -2.84 -6.10
N GLY A 399 -8.74 -1.87 -6.85
CA GLY A 399 -10.11 -1.85 -7.33
C GLY A 399 -10.20 -1.53 -8.81
N THR A 400 -11.13 -2.16 -9.50
CA THR A 400 -11.35 -1.95 -10.93
C THR A 400 -12.60 -1.09 -11.17
N PHE A 401 -12.44 -0.04 -11.94
CA PHE A 401 -13.53 0.88 -12.28
C PHE A 401 -13.58 1.15 -13.79
N ARG A 402 -14.65 1.80 -14.23
CA ARG A 402 -14.81 2.20 -15.63
C ARG A 402 -14.69 3.70 -15.77
N ASP A 403 -14.02 4.15 -16.83
CA ASP A 403 -14.01 5.55 -17.20
C ASP A 403 -15.31 5.95 -17.94
N VAL A 404 -15.45 7.24 -18.20
CA VAL A 404 -16.61 7.81 -18.91
C VAL A 404 -16.79 7.30 -20.35
N LYS A 405 -15.78 6.63 -20.92
CA LYS A 405 -15.83 5.98 -22.22
C LYS A 405 -16.10 4.47 -22.12
N GLY A 406 -16.18 3.96 -20.89
CA GLY A 406 -16.41 2.55 -20.61
C GLY A 406 -15.16 1.69 -20.62
N ASN A 407 -13.95 2.27 -20.72
CA ASN A 407 -12.71 1.52 -20.56
C ASN A 407 -12.52 1.15 -19.09
N TYR A 408 -11.94 -0.02 -18.85
CA TYR A 408 -11.60 -0.46 -17.50
C TYR A 408 -10.22 0.03 -17.08
N TRP A 409 -10.12 0.36 -15.81
CA TRP A 409 -8.90 0.74 -15.13
C TRP A 409 -8.82 0.02 -13.80
N HIS A 410 -7.60 -0.31 -13.41
CA HIS A 410 -7.31 -0.89 -12.10
C HIS A 410 -6.37 0.02 -11.33
N VAL A 411 -6.77 0.43 -10.14
CA VAL A 411 -5.88 1.09 -9.17
C VAL A 411 -5.37 0.06 -8.20
N ALA A 412 -4.09 0.13 -7.84
CA ALA A 412 -3.48 -0.86 -6.97
C ALA A 412 -2.42 -0.23 -6.05
N THR A 413 -2.14 -0.90 -4.95
CA THR A 413 -1.05 -0.56 -4.03
C THR A 413 0.29 -0.94 -4.63
N CYS A 414 1.22 0.01 -4.68
CA CYS A 414 2.60 -0.20 -5.07
C CYS A 414 3.52 -0.09 -3.86
N MET A 415 4.45 -1.02 -3.71
CA MET A 415 5.53 -0.94 -2.74
C MET A 415 6.62 -0.01 -3.29
N LEU A 416 7.03 0.98 -2.51
CA LEU A 416 8.03 1.93 -2.97
C LEU A 416 9.29 1.95 -2.10
N SER A 417 9.17 1.84 -0.79
CA SER A 417 10.29 2.06 0.11
C SER A 417 10.94 0.79 0.63
N LEU A 418 12.20 0.97 1.00
CA LEU A 418 12.98 -0.02 1.72
C LEU A 418 13.03 0.19 3.21
N LYS A 419 12.79 1.41 3.66
CA LYS A 419 12.97 1.74 5.07
C LYS A 419 11.75 1.36 5.88
N TYR A 420 10.60 1.34 5.23
CA TYR A 420 9.35 1.11 5.90
C TYR A 420 8.37 0.38 4.99
N LYS A 421 8.01 -0.86 5.35
CA LYS A 421 7.22 -1.74 4.51
C LYS A 421 5.84 -1.19 4.10
N PHE A 422 5.30 -0.25 4.87
CA PHE A 422 4.04 0.41 4.56
C PHE A 422 4.22 1.80 3.93
N GLU A 423 5.43 2.18 3.51
CA GLU A 423 5.58 3.32 2.61
C GLU A 423 5.19 2.87 1.21
N ARG A 424 3.95 3.13 0.88
CA ARG A 424 3.29 2.66 -0.33
C ARG A 424 2.87 3.83 -1.20
N ARG A 425 2.66 3.56 -2.46
CA ARG A 425 2.10 4.51 -3.44
C ARG A 425 0.98 3.83 -4.21
N ILE A 426 0.27 4.59 -5.02
CA ILE A 426 -0.82 4.09 -5.84
C ILE A 426 -0.36 4.03 -7.29
N GLY A 427 -0.64 2.89 -7.93
CA GLY A 427 -0.53 2.70 -9.36
C GLY A 427 -1.90 2.73 -10.03
N LEU A 428 -1.93 3.23 -11.25
CA LEU A 428 -3.07 3.18 -12.15
C LEU A 428 -2.70 2.36 -13.38
N TYR A 429 -3.45 1.32 -13.66
CA TYR A 429 -3.18 0.39 -14.74
C TYR A 429 -4.39 0.23 -15.66
N PRO A 430 -4.20 0.23 -16.98
CA PRO A 430 -5.27 -0.15 -17.90
C PRO A 430 -5.70 -1.60 -17.66
N ALA A 431 -7.00 -1.85 -17.64
CA ALA A 431 -7.56 -3.18 -17.44
C ALA A 431 -8.55 -3.52 -18.55
N ALA A 432 -8.81 -4.80 -18.76
CA ALA A 432 -9.79 -5.28 -19.73
C ALA A 432 -10.22 -6.71 -19.42
N PHE A 433 -11.15 -7.17 -20.24
CA PHE A 433 -11.55 -8.57 -20.37
C PHE A 433 -11.20 -9.03 -21.78
N ASP A 434 -10.63 -10.20 -21.90
CA ASP A 434 -10.39 -10.80 -23.20
C ASP A 434 -11.66 -11.46 -23.76
N ARG A 435 -11.56 -11.98 -24.98
CA ARG A 435 -12.70 -12.66 -25.64
C ARG A 435 -13.24 -13.90 -24.90
N ASP A 436 -12.43 -14.47 -24.02
CA ASP A 436 -12.80 -15.66 -23.23
C ASP A 436 -13.33 -15.24 -21.84
N GLY A 437 -13.47 -13.92 -21.59
CA GLY A 437 -13.92 -13.35 -20.32
C GLY A 437 -12.87 -13.34 -19.22
N VAL A 438 -11.58 -13.48 -19.55
CA VAL A 438 -10.50 -13.37 -18.58
C VAL A 438 -10.21 -11.90 -18.30
N MET A 439 -10.31 -11.53 -17.03
CA MET A 439 -9.96 -10.19 -16.55
C MET A 439 -8.45 -10.05 -16.39
N TYR A 440 -7.88 -8.97 -16.86
CA TYR A 440 -6.44 -8.69 -16.75
C TYR A 440 -6.11 -7.21 -16.73
N SER A 441 -4.94 -6.85 -16.20
CA SER A 441 -4.38 -5.50 -16.21
C SER A 441 -3.05 -5.44 -16.95
N SER A 442 -2.82 -4.35 -17.69
CA SER A 442 -1.56 -4.11 -18.40
C SER A 442 -0.56 -3.40 -17.48
N THR A 443 0.29 -4.17 -16.81
CA THR A 443 1.24 -3.65 -15.80
C THR A 443 2.67 -3.54 -16.29
N ALA A 444 3.05 -4.26 -17.36
CA ALA A 444 4.44 -4.41 -17.80
C ALA A 444 5.16 -3.08 -18.05
N PHE A 445 4.46 -2.09 -18.61
CA PHE A 445 4.98 -0.74 -18.87
C PHE A 445 4.36 0.32 -17.94
N GLY A 446 3.92 -0.08 -16.76
CA GLY A 446 3.30 0.84 -15.80
C GLY A 446 4.23 1.95 -15.32
N ASP A 447 5.54 1.73 -15.33
CA ASP A 447 6.57 2.72 -14.96
C ASP A 447 6.86 3.74 -16.07
N TYR A 448 6.37 3.48 -17.26
CA TYR A 448 6.61 4.30 -18.46
C TYR A 448 5.41 5.19 -18.74
N PRO A 449 5.58 6.26 -19.51
CA PRO A 449 4.45 7.08 -19.91
C PRO A 449 3.40 6.31 -20.69
N ASN A 450 2.18 6.35 -20.20
CA ASN A 450 0.99 5.78 -20.79
C ASN A 450 -0.02 6.90 -21.12
N TRP A 451 -0.78 6.74 -22.18
CA TRP A 451 -1.84 7.67 -22.54
C TRP A 451 -3.01 7.54 -21.57
N ALA A 452 -3.38 8.64 -20.92
CA ALA A 452 -4.51 8.69 -20.01
C ALA A 452 -5.83 9.03 -20.70
N GLU A 453 -5.76 9.78 -21.81
CA GLU A 453 -6.97 10.19 -22.51
C GLU A 453 -7.83 8.99 -22.88
N PRO A 454 -9.16 9.17 -22.83
CA PRO A 454 -10.10 8.16 -23.26
C PRO A 454 -10.01 8.00 -24.78
N LEU A 455 -8.99 7.27 -25.20
CA LEU A 455 -8.89 6.78 -26.57
C LEU A 455 -9.88 5.63 -26.74
N ASP A 456 -10.42 5.47 -27.92
CA ASP A 456 -11.15 4.25 -28.29
C ASP A 456 -10.12 3.11 -28.45
N ILE A 457 -9.72 2.57 -27.29
CA ILE A 457 -8.64 1.59 -27.20
C ILE A 457 -9.25 0.20 -27.09
N LYS A 458 -8.93 -0.65 -28.05
CA LYS A 458 -9.37 -2.05 -28.05
C LYS A 458 -8.52 -2.95 -27.16
N ASN A 459 -7.24 -2.60 -26.96
CA ASN A 459 -6.32 -3.35 -26.13
C ASN A 459 -5.69 -2.40 -25.09
N PRO A 460 -5.75 -2.72 -23.78
CA PRO A 460 -5.13 -1.93 -22.73
C PRO A 460 -3.65 -1.61 -22.96
N ALA A 461 -2.90 -2.52 -23.57
CA ALA A 461 -1.49 -2.32 -23.90
C ALA A 461 -1.25 -1.18 -24.90
N ASP A 462 -2.25 -0.79 -25.71
CA ASP A 462 -2.15 0.30 -26.68
C ASP A 462 -2.06 1.68 -26.00
N ARG A 463 -2.27 1.75 -24.70
CA ARG A 463 -2.03 2.97 -23.91
C ARG A 463 -0.55 3.27 -23.71
N PHE A 464 0.31 2.28 -23.84
CA PHE A 464 1.75 2.52 -23.78
C PHE A 464 2.19 3.39 -24.94
N THR A 465 2.89 4.48 -24.64
CA THR A 465 3.33 5.47 -25.64
C THR A 465 4.39 4.94 -26.61
N GLY A 466 5.01 3.81 -26.31
CA GLY A 466 6.18 3.30 -27.01
C GLY A 466 7.48 4.05 -26.69
N TRP A 467 7.45 4.98 -25.73
CA TRP A 467 8.63 5.75 -25.34
C TRP A 467 9.50 4.94 -24.38
N MET A 468 10.72 4.68 -24.81
CA MET A 468 11.67 3.87 -24.05
C MET A 468 12.52 4.74 -23.12
N LEU A 469 12.98 4.14 -22.03
CA LEU A 469 13.86 4.80 -21.07
C LEU A 469 15.24 5.02 -21.69
N LEU A 470 15.63 6.28 -21.88
CA LEU A 470 16.91 6.66 -22.50
C LEU A 470 18.05 6.76 -21.49
N SER A 471 17.72 6.94 -20.21
CA SER A 471 18.73 7.22 -19.15
C SER A 471 19.27 5.95 -18.48
N TYR A 472 18.65 4.78 -18.65
CA TYR A 472 19.07 3.57 -17.95
C TYR A 472 20.55 3.23 -18.16
N GLY A 473 21.29 3.13 -17.04
CA GLY A 473 22.73 2.80 -17.05
C GLY A 473 23.62 3.83 -17.73
N LYS A 474 23.13 5.06 -17.98
CA LYS A 474 23.92 6.10 -18.63
C LYS A 474 24.85 6.81 -17.64
N PRO A 475 26.03 7.31 -18.14
CA PRO A 475 26.93 8.09 -17.32
C PRO A 475 26.27 9.32 -16.72
N VAL A 476 26.55 9.58 -15.45
CA VAL A 476 26.02 10.72 -14.70
C VAL A 476 27.15 11.53 -14.10
N GLU A 477 27.14 12.84 -14.31
CA GLU A 477 27.96 13.82 -13.62
C GLU A 477 27.08 14.59 -12.64
N VAL A 478 27.57 14.89 -11.45
CA VAL A 478 26.85 15.64 -10.41
C VAL A 478 27.76 16.71 -9.80
N SER A 479 27.14 17.75 -9.26
CA SER A 479 27.85 18.84 -8.58
C SER A 479 28.59 18.37 -7.33
N SER A 480 27.95 17.49 -6.56
CA SER A 480 28.51 16.91 -5.34
C SER A 480 27.81 15.57 -5.03
N THR A 481 28.37 14.81 -4.10
CA THR A 481 27.79 13.53 -3.68
C THR A 481 27.97 13.36 -2.17
N ASP A 482 26.90 13.06 -1.47
CA ASP A 482 27.00 12.56 -0.10
C ASP A 482 27.40 11.08 -0.16
N SER A 483 28.46 10.75 0.51
CA SER A 483 29.34 9.59 0.49
C SER A 483 28.84 8.27 -0.12
N ILE A 484 27.66 7.80 0.29
CA ILE A 484 27.10 6.48 -0.11
C ILE A 484 26.00 6.59 -1.18
N TYR A 485 25.54 7.81 -1.46
CA TYR A 485 24.42 8.04 -2.37
C TYR A 485 24.91 8.52 -3.74
N GLY A 486 25.56 7.61 -4.46
CA GLY A 486 26.33 7.89 -5.66
C GLY A 486 25.49 8.35 -6.86
N ALA A 487 26.14 9.05 -7.79
CA ALA A 487 25.52 9.58 -8.99
C ALA A 487 24.88 8.52 -9.89
N SER A 488 25.45 7.30 -9.95
CA SER A 488 24.93 6.18 -10.74
C SER A 488 23.53 5.76 -10.34
N ASN A 489 23.11 6.03 -9.09
CA ASN A 489 21.78 5.72 -8.60
C ASN A 489 20.67 6.54 -9.27
N LEU A 490 21.01 7.57 -10.03
CA LEU A 490 20.06 8.34 -10.82
C LEU A 490 19.59 7.63 -12.09
N THR A 491 20.28 6.57 -12.51
CA THR A 491 20.03 5.89 -13.79
C THR A 491 19.98 4.37 -13.67
N ASP A 492 19.91 3.81 -12.47
CA ASP A 492 19.89 2.36 -12.22
C ASP A 492 18.48 1.74 -12.24
N GLU A 493 17.44 2.57 -12.37
CA GLU A 493 16.01 2.17 -12.37
C GLU A 493 15.60 1.41 -11.09
N SER A 494 16.20 1.77 -9.97
CA SER A 494 15.90 1.18 -8.68
C SER A 494 15.23 2.22 -7.76
N MET A 495 14.03 1.88 -7.27
CA MET A 495 13.38 2.66 -6.21
C MET A 495 14.15 2.61 -4.88
N ARG A 496 15.12 1.71 -4.77
CA ARG A 496 15.86 1.40 -3.53
C ARG A 496 17.14 2.18 -3.38
N THR A 497 17.53 2.90 -4.40
CA THR A 497 18.72 3.72 -4.45
C THR A 497 18.36 5.15 -4.79
N TYR A 498 19.18 6.08 -4.42
CA TYR A 498 19.03 7.48 -4.78
C TYR A 498 20.39 8.17 -4.77
N TRP A 499 20.49 9.27 -5.48
CA TRP A 499 21.60 10.19 -5.34
C TRP A 499 21.25 11.26 -4.31
N ALA A 500 22.21 11.64 -3.50
CA ALA A 500 22.12 12.81 -2.65
C ALA A 500 23.33 13.73 -2.85
N ALA A 501 23.06 15.01 -3.02
CA ALA A 501 24.11 16.02 -2.98
C ALA A 501 24.63 16.22 -1.55
N GLN A 502 25.82 16.77 -1.39
CA GLN A 502 26.38 17.09 -0.07
C GLN A 502 25.59 18.18 0.66
N SER A 503 24.82 18.97 -0.06
CA SER A 503 24.01 20.04 0.50
C SER A 503 22.65 20.15 -0.18
N GLY A 504 21.68 20.73 0.53
CA GLY A 504 20.40 21.16 -0.05
C GLY A 504 20.43 22.60 -0.58
N ALA A 505 21.61 23.18 -0.79
CA ALA A 505 21.73 24.56 -1.24
C ALA A 505 21.37 24.70 -2.74
N PRO A 506 20.84 25.85 -3.17
CA PRO A 506 20.68 26.13 -4.59
C PRO A 506 22.02 26.04 -5.34
N GLY A 507 22.00 25.42 -6.52
CA GLY A 507 23.18 25.23 -7.34
C GLY A 507 23.68 23.79 -7.44
N GLU A 508 23.08 22.87 -6.71
CA GLU A 508 23.31 21.44 -6.93
C GLU A 508 22.66 21.01 -8.25
N TRP A 509 23.36 20.15 -8.99
CA TRP A 509 22.92 19.71 -10.31
C TRP A 509 23.31 18.28 -10.61
N ALA A 510 22.56 17.67 -11.50
CA ALA A 510 22.90 16.40 -12.12
C ALA A 510 22.82 16.52 -13.64
N LYS A 511 23.73 15.84 -14.35
CA LYS A 511 23.79 15.79 -15.81
C LYS A 511 23.92 14.33 -16.24
N ILE A 512 23.02 13.91 -17.09
CA ILE A 512 22.98 12.55 -17.66
C ILE A 512 23.41 12.64 -19.11
N ASP A 513 24.45 11.89 -19.48
CA ASP A 513 24.92 11.80 -20.87
C ASP A 513 24.17 10.67 -21.59
N LEU A 514 23.32 11.02 -22.54
CA LEU A 514 22.57 10.05 -23.34
C LEU A 514 23.40 9.40 -24.44
N GLY A 515 24.64 9.83 -24.64
CA GLY A 515 25.59 9.32 -25.62
C GLY A 515 25.48 9.96 -27.00
N ASP A 516 24.27 10.10 -27.53
CA ASP A 516 23.98 10.70 -28.84
C ASP A 516 22.84 11.70 -28.76
N MET A 517 22.61 12.43 -29.83
CA MET A 517 21.42 13.26 -29.97
C MET A 517 20.17 12.38 -29.95
N LYS A 518 19.33 12.60 -28.95
CA LYS A 518 18.07 11.86 -28.73
C LYS A 518 16.88 12.82 -28.69
N THR A 519 15.74 12.35 -29.11
CA THR A 519 14.48 13.05 -28.88
C THR A 519 13.95 12.67 -27.51
N VAL A 520 14.02 13.57 -26.54
CA VAL A 520 13.43 13.41 -25.21
C VAL A 520 11.98 13.89 -25.28
N ARG A 521 11.04 13.04 -24.89
CA ARG A 521 9.59 13.33 -24.90
C ARG A 521 9.02 13.54 -23.52
N ALA A 522 9.61 12.92 -22.51
CA ALA A 522 9.21 13.06 -21.11
C ALA A 522 10.44 12.96 -20.19
N ILE A 523 10.35 13.60 -19.05
CA ILE A 523 11.28 13.46 -17.94
C ILE A 523 10.46 13.12 -16.72
N GLN A 524 10.83 12.03 -16.02
CA GLN A 524 10.28 11.66 -14.73
C GLN A 524 11.33 11.90 -13.68
N LEU A 525 10.98 12.66 -12.64
CA LEU A 525 11.81 12.90 -11.47
C LEU A 525 11.12 12.32 -10.24
N ASN A 526 11.81 11.44 -9.55
CA ASN A 526 11.33 10.85 -8.31
C ASN A 526 12.23 11.33 -7.17
N PHE A 527 11.63 11.97 -6.19
CA PHE A 527 12.33 12.50 -5.03
C PHE A 527 12.14 11.56 -3.85
N TYR A 528 13.26 11.23 -3.21
CA TYR A 528 13.21 10.50 -1.96
C TYR A 528 12.89 11.46 -0.81
N GLU A 529 11.91 11.12 0.01
CA GLU A 529 11.57 11.87 1.21
C GLU A 529 12.28 11.26 2.42
N HIS A 530 13.24 11.99 2.93
CA HIS A 530 13.97 11.57 4.11
C HIS A 530 13.32 12.18 5.36
N ASP A 531 12.87 11.31 6.28
CA ASP A 531 12.40 11.70 7.61
C ASP A 531 11.31 12.77 7.63
N ALA A 532 10.32 12.65 6.76
CA ALA A 532 9.21 13.61 6.61
C ALA A 532 9.65 15.03 6.20
N ILE A 533 10.86 15.20 5.73
CA ILE A 533 11.28 16.45 5.13
C ILE A 533 10.68 16.53 3.74
N GLN A 534 9.77 17.43 3.57
CA GLN A 534 9.22 17.76 2.27
C GLN A 534 10.17 18.72 1.56
N TYR A 535 10.77 18.24 0.47
CA TYR A 535 11.51 19.12 -0.43
C TYR A 535 10.49 19.73 -1.41
N ASN A 536 10.35 21.05 -1.34
CA ASN A 536 9.49 21.80 -2.26
C ASN A 536 10.27 22.20 -3.52
#